data_d98273615cd3cb5f84bd49489bad534f
#
_entry.id   d98273615cd3cb5f84bd49489bad534f
#
_cell.length_a   1.000
_cell.length_b   1.000
_cell.length_c   1.000
_cell.angle_alpha   90.00
_cell.angle_beta   90.00
_cell.angle_gamma   90.00
#
_symmetry.space_group_name_H-M   'P 1'
#
loop_
_entity.id
_entity.type
_entity.pdbx_description
1 polymer ?
#
loop_
_entity_poly.entity_id
_entity_poly.type
_entity_poly.pdbx_seq_one_letter_code
_entity_poly.pdbx_strand_id
1 'polypeptide(L)'
;MLSVAERHKYILDHLNKYGFVRITDVANELGVTKVTIRKDVKILEAKGLLYKVHGSARSANPHVADTDVHVKGNVNREEKERIARKAVELLNDNDSIIMASGSTIYAFAEAIKREFRSHLNVVTTFLKTSVLLNDVEEINVVQLGGCVHKKSLSAIGGYAEAALSDFSCSKLFFGVDGIDLEHGITTSTIEEAKLTQVMMRSASKVIILADSSKFGQRGFGRICSLEEIDVIVTDSRISEQAGGPAPGG
;
A
#
# COMPACT_ATOMS: atom_id res chain seq x y z
N MET A 1 4.60 -16.41 -30.72
CA MET A 1 5.69 -15.87 -29.84
C MET A 1 5.64 -14.35 -29.98
N LEU A 2 5.53 -13.61 -28.88
CA LEU A 2 5.49 -12.15 -28.93
C LEU A 2 6.79 -11.57 -29.51
N SER A 3 6.67 -10.55 -30.36
CA SER A 3 7.82 -9.80 -30.87
C SER A 3 8.52 -9.04 -29.74
N VAL A 4 9.75 -8.57 -30.00
CA VAL A 4 10.49 -7.74 -29.02
C VAL A 4 9.71 -6.47 -28.68
N ALA A 5 9.07 -5.83 -29.69
CA ALA A 5 8.31 -4.61 -29.48
C ALA A 5 7.07 -4.83 -28.58
N GLU A 6 6.35 -5.93 -28.78
CA GLU A 6 5.19 -6.28 -27.97
C GLU A 6 5.60 -6.60 -26.52
N ARG A 7 6.71 -7.30 -26.30
CA ARG A 7 7.22 -7.56 -24.96
C ARG A 7 7.68 -6.27 -24.25
N HIS A 8 8.39 -5.38 -24.99
CA HIS A 8 8.78 -4.07 -24.44
C HIS A 8 7.56 -3.24 -24.07
N LYS A 9 6.54 -3.19 -24.94
CA LYS A 9 5.28 -2.51 -24.64
C LYS A 9 4.64 -3.10 -23.39
N TYR A 10 4.52 -4.42 -23.31
CA TYR A 10 3.97 -5.10 -22.14
C TYR A 10 4.71 -4.73 -20.84
N ILE A 11 6.06 -4.77 -20.86
CA ILE A 11 6.88 -4.40 -19.70
C ILE A 11 6.62 -2.95 -19.27
N LEU A 12 6.55 -2.01 -20.22
CA LEU A 12 6.34 -0.59 -19.93
C LEU A 12 4.91 -0.32 -19.44
N ASP A 13 3.90 -0.96 -20.05
CA ASP A 13 2.50 -0.85 -19.60
C ASP A 13 2.35 -1.40 -18.17
N HIS A 14 3.02 -2.51 -17.87
CA HIS A 14 3.04 -3.10 -16.53
C HIS A 14 3.75 -2.19 -15.52
N LEU A 15 4.88 -1.59 -15.91
CA LEU A 15 5.58 -0.59 -15.08
C LEU A 15 4.72 0.65 -14.82
N ASN A 16 4.02 1.16 -15.83
CA ASN A 16 3.14 2.31 -15.69
C ASN A 16 1.95 2.01 -14.77
N LYS A 17 1.44 0.78 -14.82
CA LYS A 17 0.28 0.35 -14.03
C LYS A 17 0.63 0.01 -12.58
N TYR A 18 1.77 -0.63 -12.35
CA TYR A 18 2.13 -1.24 -11.07
C TYR A 18 3.41 -0.67 -10.44
N GLY A 19 4.15 0.19 -11.16
CA GLY A 19 5.39 0.82 -10.71
C GLY A 19 6.62 -0.10 -10.76
N PHE A 20 6.45 -1.40 -10.90
CA PHE A 20 7.53 -2.40 -10.97
C PHE A 20 7.15 -3.60 -11.82
N VAL A 21 8.16 -4.35 -12.25
CA VAL A 21 8.04 -5.61 -13.00
C VAL A 21 9.02 -6.62 -12.43
N ARG A 22 8.54 -7.81 -12.03
CA ARG A 22 9.42 -8.93 -11.72
C ARG A 22 9.73 -9.73 -12.98
N ILE A 23 11.01 -9.99 -13.20
CA ILE A 23 11.49 -10.75 -14.35
C ILE A 23 10.87 -12.16 -14.40
N THR A 24 10.65 -12.77 -13.24
CA THR A 24 10.04 -14.11 -13.13
C THR A 24 8.59 -14.11 -13.59
N ASP A 25 7.82 -13.12 -13.14
CA ASP A 25 6.38 -13.07 -13.36
C ASP A 25 6.11 -12.78 -14.85
N VAL A 26 6.78 -11.76 -15.40
CA VAL A 26 6.67 -11.44 -16.83
C VAL A 26 7.15 -12.57 -17.72
N ALA A 27 8.21 -13.29 -17.34
CA ALA A 27 8.68 -14.45 -18.10
C ALA A 27 7.61 -15.54 -18.16
N ASN A 28 6.95 -15.83 -17.04
CA ASN A 28 5.87 -16.81 -16.95
C ASN A 28 4.63 -16.35 -17.74
N GLU A 29 4.18 -15.11 -17.56
CA GLU A 29 3.00 -14.55 -18.22
C GLU A 29 3.14 -14.50 -19.75
N LEU A 30 4.34 -14.16 -20.25
CA LEU A 30 4.63 -14.07 -21.67
C LEU A 30 5.11 -15.40 -22.28
N GLY A 31 5.26 -16.46 -21.50
CA GLY A 31 5.74 -17.77 -21.96
C GLY A 31 7.16 -17.72 -22.53
N VAL A 32 8.05 -16.87 -21.98
CA VAL A 32 9.43 -16.70 -22.42
C VAL A 32 10.42 -16.97 -21.28
N THR A 33 11.70 -17.14 -21.63
CA THR A 33 12.73 -17.40 -20.61
C THR A 33 13.04 -16.13 -19.79
N LYS A 34 13.45 -16.29 -18.53
CA LYS A 34 13.97 -15.21 -17.68
C LYS A 34 15.15 -14.46 -18.34
N VAL A 35 15.96 -15.18 -19.14
CA VAL A 35 17.08 -14.62 -19.89
C VAL A 35 16.61 -13.64 -20.94
N THR A 36 15.50 -13.97 -21.62
CA THR A 36 14.89 -13.09 -22.63
C THR A 36 14.41 -11.79 -21.97
N ILE A 37 13.66 -11.88 -20.87
CA ILE A 37 13.17 -10.70 -20.15
C ILE A 37 14.33 -9.87 -19.57
N ARG A 38 15.40 -10.50 -19.07
CA ARG A 38 16.60 -9.76 -18.62
C ARG A 38 17.27 -8.96 -19.73
N LYS A 39 17.29 -9.49 -20.97
CA LYS A 39 17.80 -8.76 -22.15
C LYS A 39 16.87 -7.59 -22.51
N ASP A 40 15.56 -7.82 -22.52
CA ASP A 40 14.57 -6.77 -22.80
C ASP A 40 14.66 -5.63 -21.76
N VAL A 41 14.73 -5.95 -20.48
CA VAL A 41 14.93 -5.00 -19.38
C VAL A 41 16.23 -4.21 -19.55
N LYS A 42 17.34 -4.86 -19.92
CA LYS A 42 18.62 -4.18 -20.17
C LYS A 42 18.55 -3.19 -21.32
N ILE A 43 17.81 -3.52 -22.39
CA ILE A 43 17.60 -2.62 -23.53
C ILE A 43 16.75 -1.40 -23.12
N LEU A 44 15.69 -1.61 -22.35
CA LEU A 44 14.82 -0.54 -21.85
C LEU A 44 15.54 0.36 -20.85
N GLU A 45 16.40 -0.21 -20.01
CA GLU A 45 17.28 0.53 -19.09
C GLU A 45 18.27 1.42 -19.83
N ALA A 46 18.91 0.90 -20.88
CA ALA A 46 19.81 1.69 -21.71
C ALA A 46 19.11 2.85 -22.45
N LYS A 47 17.79 2.76 -22.64
CA LYS A 47 16.94 3.84 -23.18
C LYS A 47 16.43 4.81 -22.10
N GLY A 48 16.79 4.61 -20.83
CA GLY A 48 16.33 5.44 -19.71
C GLY A 48 14.83 5.30 -19.38
N LEU A 49 14.17 4.23 -19.83
CA LEU A 49 12.73 4.02 -19.64
C LEU A 49 12.40 3.29 -18.33
N LEU A 50 13.38 2.62 -17.75
CA LEU A 50 13.31 1.93 -16.47
C LEU A 50 14.72 1.82 -15.86
N TYR A 51 14.79 1.40 -14.60
CA TYR A 51 16.04 0.98 -13.97
C TYR A 51 15.89 -0.39 -13.31
N LYS A 52 16.98 -1.14 -13.34
CA LYS A 52 17.02 -2.51 -12.81
C LYS A 52 17.30 -2.50 -11.31
N VAL A 53 16.51 -3.26 -10.57
CA VAL A 53 16.74 -3.54 -9.16
C VAL A 53 16.70 -5.08 -9.00
N HIS A 54 17.59 -5.66 -8.22
CA HIS A 54 17.77 -7.12 -8.01
C HIS A 54 16.55 -7.99 -8.39
N GLY A 55 16.60 -8.63 -9.58
CA GLY A 55 15.53 -9.52 -10.06
C GLY A 55 14.24 -8.84 -10.57
N SER A 56 14.17 -7.52 -10.52
CA SER A 56 13.03 -6.70 -10.95
C SER A 56 13.48 -5.49 -11.79
N ALA A 57 12.53 -4.82 -12.42
CA ALA A 57 12.71 -3.50 -13.01
C ALA A 57 11.68 -2.53 -12.44
N ARG A 58 12.07 -1.27 -12.26
CA ARG A 58 11.22 -0.18 -11.80
C ARG A 58 11.13 0.92 -12.86
N SER A 59 10.04 1.67 -12.85
CA SER A 59 9.89 2.82 -13.74
C SER A 59 11.02 3.83 -13.51
N ALA A 60 11.55 4.40 -14.59
CA ALA A 60 12.50 5.52 -14.49
C ALA A 60 11.84 6.76 -13.86
N ASN A 61 10.50 6.85 -13.93
CA ASN A 61 9.74 7.80 -13.15
C ASN A 61 9.24 7.09 -11.86
N PRO A 62 9.78 7.41 -10.67
CA PRO A 62 9.37 6.80 -9.40
C PRO A 62 7.97 7.23 -8.96
N HIS A 63 7.36 8.21 -9.63
CA HIS A 63 6.06 8.74 -9.25
C HIS A 63 4.93 7.75 -9.58
N VAL A 64 4.25 7.30 -8.54
CA VAL A 64 3.11 6.39 -8.64
C VAL A 64 1.88 7.16 -9.06
N ALA A 65 1.22 6.70 -10.12
CA ALA A 65 -0.05 7.24 -10.54
C ALA A 65 -1.18 6.85 -9.56
N ASP A 66 -2.16 7.74 -9.42
CA ASP A 66 -3.38 7.43 -8.69
C ASP A 66 -4.16 6.32 -9.41
N THR A 67 -4.24 5.14 -8.79
CA THR A 67 -4.82 3.92 -9.35
C THR A 67 -5.98 3.45 -8.49
N ASP A 68 -7.04 2.95 -9.14
CA ASP A 68 -8.23 2.41 -8.50
C ASP A 68 -7.89 1.32 -7.45
N VAL A 69 -8.52 1.40 -6.29
CA VAL A 69 -8.30 0.48 -5.17
C VAL A 69 -8.62 -0.97 -5.51
N HIS A 70 -9.58 -1.22 -6.42
CA HIS A 70 -9.89 -2.57 -6.90
C HIS A 70 -8.75 -3.13 -7.75
N VAL A 71 -8.15 -2.31 -8.60
CA VAL A 71 -6.97 -2.71 -9.40
C VAL A 71 -5.79 -2.99 -8.49
N LYS A 72 -5.52 -2.09 -7.52
CA LYS A 72 -4.49 -2.30 -6.50
C LYS A 72 -4.73 -3.57 -5.68
N GLY A 73 -6.00 -3.96 -5.44
CA GLY A 73 -6.37 -5.16 -4.68
C GLY A 73 -5.89 -6.47 -5.30
N ASN A 74 -5.85 -6.54 -6.62
CA ASN A 74 -5.42 -7.75 -7.36
C ASN A 74 -3.89 -7.89 -7.47
N VAL A 75 -3.12 -6.85 -7.10
CA VAL A 75 -1.65 -6.87 -7.14
C VAL A 75 -1.11 -7.29 -5.79
N ASN A 76 -0.17 -8.23 -5.75
CA ASN A 76 0.47 -8.72 -4.52
C ASN A 76 -0.55 -9.16 -3.45
N ARG A 77 -1.61 -9.86 -3.87
CA ARG A 77 -2.72 -10.24 -2.98
C ARG A 77 -2.27 -11.10 -1.82
N GLU A 78 -1.47 -12.12 -2.08
CA GLU A 78 -0.97 -13.04 -1.05
C GLU A 78 -0.10 -12.32 -0.02
N GLU A 79 0.72 -11.36 -0.46
CA GLU A 79 1.54 -10.54 0.41
C GLU A 79 0.68 -9.69 1.33
N LYS A 80 -0.35 -9.04 0.78
CA LYS A 80 -1.29 -8.24 1.56
C LYS A 80 -2.07 -9.07 2.58
N GLU A 81 -2.44 -10.29 2.23
CA GLU A 81 -3.10 -11.22 3.15
C GLU A 81 -2.17 -11.63 4.31
N ARG A 82 -0.86 -11.84 4.04
CA ARG A 82 0.13 -12.13 5.10
C ARG A 82 0.38 -10.91 5.99
N ILE A 83 0.54 -9.73 5.38
CA ILE A 83 0.68 -8.44 6.08
C ILE A 83 -0.53 -8.19 6.97
N ALA A 84 -1.73 -8.40 6.44
CA ALA A 84 -2.99 -8.22 7.14
C ALA A 84 -3.10 -9.11 8.38
N ARG A 85 -2.79 -10.41 8.27
CA ARG A 85 -2.77 -11.34 9.40
C ARG A 85 -1.76 -10.92 10.47
N LYS A 86 -0.56 -10.53 10.06
CA LYS A 86 0.45 -10.04 11.00
C LYS A 86 0.02 -8.74 11.69
N ALA A 87 -0.71 -7.88 11.00
CA ALA A 87 -1.24 -6.65 11.57
C ALA A 87 -2.34 -6.90 12.63
N VAL A 88 -3.13 -7.98 12.50
CA VAL A 88 -4.12 -8.37 13.54
C VAL A 88 -3.45 -8.64 14.87
N GLU A 89 -2.25 -9.19 14.91
CA GLU A 89 -1.49 -9.44 16.14
C GLU A 89 -1.11 -8.14 16.89
N LEU A 90 -1.20 -6.98 16.24
CA LEU A 90 -0.94 -5.68 16.87
C LEU A 90 -2.18 -5.07 17.54
N LEU A 91 -3.34 -5.71 17.41
CA LEU A 91 -4.58 -5.27 18.05
C LEU A 91 -4.67 -5.83 19.48
N ASN A 92 -5.23 -5.01 20.35
CA ASN A 92 -5.59 -5.41 21.71
C ASN A 92 -7.11 -5.31 21.89
N ASP A 93 -7.63 -5.99 22.90
CA ASP A 93 -9.03 -5.85 23.31
C ASP A 93 -9.32 -4.39 23.70
N ASN A 94 -10.49 -3.89 23.29
CA ASN A 94 -10.94 -2.51 23.53
C ASN A 94 -10.07 -1.41 22.87
N ASP A 95 -9.24 -1.76 21.88
CA ASP A 95 -8.53 -0.73 21.09
C ASP A 95 -9.53 0.21 20.38
N SER A 96 -9.16 1.47 20.29
CA SER A 96 -9.78 2.43 19.39
C SER A 96 -8.78 2.75 18.28
N ILE A 97 -9.09 2.38 17.06
CA ILE A 97 -8.16 2.49 15.94
C ILE A 97 -8.71 3.37 14.82
N ILE A 98 -7.81 4.02 14.09
CA ILE A 98 -8.12 4.64 12.82
C ILE A 98 -7.65 3.70 11.71
N MET A 99 -8.51 3.42 10.75
CA MET A 99 -8.18 2.70 9.53
C MET A 99 -8.35 3.62 8.32
N ALA A 100 -7.25 3.95 7.64
CA ALA A 100 -7.28 4.71 6.41
C ALA A 100 -7.82 3.87 5.23
N SER A 101 -7.76 4.38 4.02
CA SER A 101 -8.15 3.65 2.81
C SER A 101 -6.97 2.86 2.21
N GLY A 102 -7.29 1.97 1.28
CA GLY A 102 -6.30 1.25 0.50
C GLY A 102 -6.52 -0.27 0.47
N SER A 103 -5.95 -0.92 -0.55
CA SER A 103 -6.15 -2.35 -0.76
C SER A 103 -5.52 -3.23 0.32
N THR A 104 -4.41 -2.83 0.93
CA THR A 104 -3.79 -3.54 2.06
C THR A 104 -4.61 -3.35 3.33
N ILE A 105 -5.18 -2.15 3.53
CA ILE A 105 -6.09 -1.86 4.64
C ILE A 105 -7.40 -2.64 4.49
N TYR A 106 -7.90 -2.82 3.27
CA TYR A 106 -9.05 -3.69 3.04
C TYR A 106 -8.77 -5.16 3.41
N ALA A 107 -7.61 -5.69 3.00
CA ALA A 107 -7.18 -7.03 3.41
C ALA A 107 -7.04 -7.14 4.94
N PHE A 108 -6.59 -6.08 5.62
CA PHE A 108 -6.54 -6.04 7.08
C PHE A 108 -7.94 -6.04 7.71
N ALA A 109 -8.91 -5.31 7.16
CA ALA A 109 -10.30 -5.38 7.58
C ALA A 109 -10.89 -6.80 7.41
N GLU A 110 -10.58 -7.47 6.29
CA GLU A 110 -10.97 -8.86 6.06
C GLU A 110 -10.34 -9.82 7.08
N ALA A 111 -9.08 -9.61 7.46
CA ALA A 111 -8.39 -10.40 8.49
C ALA A 111 -9.01 -10.15 9.88
N ILE A 112 -9.31 -8.91 10.23
CA ILE A 112 -10.03 -8.56 11.48
C ILE A 112 -11.35 -9.32 11.54
N LYS A 113 -12.19 -9.24 10.51
CA LYS A 113 -13.49 -9.94 10.45
C LYS A 113 -13.36 -11.45 10.65
N ARG A 114 -12.29 -12.06 10.15
CA ARG A 114 -12.06 -13.51 10.25
C ARG A 114 -11.47 -13.97 11.58
N GLU A 115 -10.54 -13.19 12.13
CA GLU A 115 -9.59 -13.67 13.16
C GLU A 115 -9.71 -12.95 14.50
N PHE A 116 -10.13 -11.67 14.52
CA PHE A 116 -10.26 -10.89 15.75
C PHE A 116 -11.62 -11.16 16.42
N ARG A 117 -11.63 -11.39 17.75
CA ARG A 117 -12.82 -11.80 18.51
C ARG A 117 -13.01 -11.01 19.80
N SER A 118 -12.44 -9.81 19.84
CA SER A 118 -12.54 -8.89 20.97
C SER A 118 -13.19 -7.58 20.55
N HIS A 119 -13.51 -6.71 21.50
CA HIS A 119 -14.13 -5.42 21.22
C HIS A 119 -13.14 -4.46 20.55
N LEU A 120 -13.61 -3.75 19.52
CA LEU A 120 -12.83 -2.80 18.76
C LEU A 120 -13.68 -1.59 18.35
N ASN A 121 -13.15 -0.38 18.54
CA ASN A 121 -13.70 0.81 17.93
C ASN A 121 -12.87 1.16 16.68
N VAL A 122 -13.53 1.30 15.54
CA VAL A 122 -12.90 1.59 14.26
C VAL A 122 -13.41 2.91 13.72
N VAL A 123 -12.54 3.90 13.60
CA VAL A 123 -12.81 5.16 12.90
C VAL A 123 -12.22 5.05 11.50
N THR A 124 -13.00 5.29 10.47
CA THR A 124 -12.53 5.18 9.09
C THR A 124 -13.22 6.17 8.14
N THR A 125 -12.52 6.54 7.09
CA THR A 125 -13.08 7.25 5.94
C THR A 125 -13.36 6.29 4.77
N PHE A 126 -12.96 5.02 4.87
CA PHE A 126 -13.02 4.05 3.79
C PHE A 126 -14.34 3.28 3.80
N LEU A 127 -15.19 3.55 2.83
CA LEU A 127 -16.53 2.95 2.72
C LEU A 127 -16.53 1.42 2.74
N LYS A 128 -15.54 0.80 2.10
CA LYS A 128 -15.45 -0.68 2.05
C LYS A 128 -15.18 -1.28 3.43
N THR A 129 -14.33 -0.66 4.23
CA THR A 129 -14.06 -1.09 5.60
C THR A 129 -15.32 -0.99 6.45
N SER A 130 -16.05 0.13 6.36
CA SER A 130 -17.28 0.32 7.13
C SER A 130 -18.33 -0.74 6.81
N VAL A 131 -18.60 -0.96 5.54
CA VAL A 131 -19.57 -1.98 5.12
C VAL A 131 -19.16 -3.36 5.59
N LEU A 132 -17.85 -3.70 5.49
CA LEU A 132 -17.34 -5.03 5.84
C LEU A 132 -17.40 -5.30 7.36
N LEU A 133 -17.02 -4.33 8.18
CA LEU A 133 -16.89 -4.53 9.63
C LEU A 133 -18.16 -4.23 10.41
N ASN A 134 -19.11 -3.49 9.83
CA ASN A 134 -20.40 -3.19 10.48
C ASN A 134 -21.26 -4.43 10.76
N ASP A 135 -20.99 -5.54 10.07
CA ASP A 135 -21.67 -6.82 10.32
C ASP A 135 -21.09 -7.61 11.51
N VAL A 136 -20.03 -7.14 12.15
CA VAL A 136 -19.35 -7.83 13.27
C VAL A 136 -19.81 -7.20 14.59
N GLU A 137 -20.48 -7.98 15.44
CA GLU A 137 -21.13 -7.50 16.66
C GLU A 137 -20.17 -6.84 17.65
N GLU A 138 -18.94 -7.35 17.76
CA GLU A 138 -17.92 -6.83 18.68
C GLU A 138 -17.22 -5.58 18.17
N ILE A 139 -17.51 -5.13 16.93
CA ILE A 139 -16.82 -4.00 16.30
C ILE A 139 -17.77 -2.81 16.16
N ASN A 140 -17.45 -1.72 16.82
CA ASN A 140 -18.14 -0.45 16.64
C ASN A 140 -17.44 0.36 15.52
N VAL A 141 -18.16 0.67 14.44
CA VAL A 141 -17.60 1.38 13.29
C VAL A 141 -18.13 2.80 13.20
N VAL A 142 -17.23 3.76 13.21
CA VAL A 142 -17.53 5.17 12.93
C VAL A 142 -17.04 5.51 11.53
N GLN A 143 -17.99 5.69 10.59
CA GLN A 143 -17.71 6.16 9.25
C GLN A 143 -17.67 7.68 9.22
N LEU A 144 -16.53 8.27 8.88
CA LEU A 144 -16.39 9.70 8.68
C LEU A 144 -16.93 10.11 7.30
N GLY A 145 -17.69 11.20 7.26
CA GLY A 145 -18.27 11.75 6.05
C GLY A 145 -17.32 12.65 5.26
N GLY A 146 -17.71 13.02 4.05
CA GLY A 146 -16.95 13.91 3.17
C GLY A 146 -17.23 13.67 1.69
N CYS A 147 -16.44 14.28 0.82
CA CYS A 147 -16.49 13.99 -0.61
C CYS A 147 -15.83 12.61 -0.87
N VAL A 148 -16.53 11.72 -1.56
CA VAL A 148 -16.00 10.41 -1.87
C VAL A 148 -15.05 10.49 -3.06
N HIS A 149 -13.79 10.16 -2.84
CA HIS A 149 -12.80 10.01 -3.91
C HIS A 149 -13.04 8.69 -4.65
N LYS A 150 -13.29 8.79 -5.97
CA LYS A 150 -13.79 7.67 -6.77
C LYS A 150 -12.86 6.45 -6.82
N LYS A 151 -11.54 6.68 -6.85
CA LYS A 151 -10.55 5.61 -6.99
C LYS A 151 -10.22 4.91 -5.68
N SER A 152 -10.18 5.65 -4.57
CA SER A 152 -9.91 5.07 -3.26
C SER A 152 -11.16 4.66 -2.50
N LEU A 153 -12.36 5.11 -2.92
CA LEU A 153 -13.63 4.95 -2.20
C LEU A 153 -13.55 5.43 -0.75
N SER A 154 -12.81 6.51 -0.53
CA SER A 154 -12.59 7.14 0.76
C SER A 154 -13.24 8.51 0.79
N ALA A 155 -13.86 8.85 1.92
CA ALA A 155 -14.31 10.22 2.18
C ALA A 155 -13.08 11.10 2.45
N ILE A 156 -12.95 12.22 1.74
CA ILE A 156 -11.83 13.15 1.82
C ILE A 156 -12.33 14.58 2.01
N GLY A 157 -11.39 15.49 2.35
CA GLY A 157 -11.62 16.92 2.47
C GLY A 157 -12.01 17.36 3.88
N GLY A 158 -12.28 18.65 4.01
CA GLY A 158 -12.39 19.34 5.30
C GLY A 158 -13.42 18.77 6.29
N TYR A 159 -14.48 18.14 5.83
CA TYR A 159 -15.45 17.49 6.73
C TYR A 159 -14.85 16.28 7.45
N ALA A 160 -14.15 15.43 6.72
CA ALA A 160 -13.46 14.27 7.31
C ALA A 160 -12.32 14.72 8.23
N GLU A 161 -11.54 15.71 7.79
CA GLU A 161 -10.42 16.27 8.54
C GLU A 161 -10.89 16.93 9.85
N ALA A 162 -11.97 17.71 9.81
CA ALA A 162 -12.53 18.35 11.01
C ALA A 162 -13.08 17.32 12.00
N ALA A 163 -13.83 16.32 11.52
CA ALA A 163 -14.37 15.27 12.39
C ALA A 163 -13.29 14.46 13.10
N LEU A 164 -12.12 14.24 12.47
CA LEU A 164 -11.00 13.52 13.08
C LEU A 164 -10.45 14.19 14.34
N SER A 165 -10.58 15.51 14.48
CA SER A 165 -10.09 16.24 15.66
C SER A 165 -10.82 15.86 16.95
N ASP A 166 -12.01 15.28 16.86
CA ASP A 166 -12.80 14.83 18.00
C ASP A 166 -12.40 13.44 18.51
N PHE A 167 -11.48 12.75 17.81
CA PHE A 167 -11.06 11.40 18.15
C PHE A 167 -9.64 11.38 18.72
N SER A 168 -9.46 10.50 19.71
CA SER A 168 -8.16 10.11 20.26
C SER A 168 -8.08 8.59 20.23
N CYS A 169 -7.30 8.07 19.31
CA CYS A 169 -7.19 6.63 19.05
C CYS A 169 -5.83 6.08 19.51
N SER A 170 -5.80 4.80 19.86
CA SER A 170 -4.56 4.12 20.25
C SER A 170 -3.63 3.90 19.06
N LYS A 171 -4.19 3.60 17.88
CA LYS A 171 -3.41 3.23 16.70
C LYS A 171 -4.03 3.77 15.41
N LEU A 172 -3.17 4.16 14.47
CA LEU A 172 -3.52 4.40 13.08
C LEU A 172 -2.91 3.28 12.22
N PHE A 173 -3.73 2.66 11.39
CA PHE A 173 -3.29 1.75 10.32
C PHE A 173 -3.55 2.39 8.96
N PHE A 174 -2.52 2.55 8.15
CA PHE A 174 -2.67 3.12 6.81
C PHE A 174 -1.76 2.46 5.78
N GLY A 175 -2.21 2.48 4.53
CA GLY A 175 -1.44 2.06 3.37
C GLY A 175 -0.75 3.24 2.72
N VAL A 176 0.28 2.96 1.91
CA VAL A 176 1.08 3.97 1.23
C VAL A 176 1.29 3.62 -0.23
N ASP A 177 1.58 4.61 -1.06
CA ASP A 177 1.98 4.40 -2.44
C ASP A 177 3.51 4.42 -2.62
N GLY A 178 4.24 5.06 -1.71
CA GLY A 178 5.69 5.07 -1.73
C GLY A 178 6.33 5.23 -0.36
N ILE A 179 7.44 4.52 -0.16
CA ILE A 179 8.35 4.59 0.98
C ILE A 179 9.74 4.85 0.44
N ASP A 180 10.30 6.02 0.72
CA ASP A 180 11.61 6.45 0.23
C ASP A 180 12.46 6.99 1.39
N LEU A 181 13.74 6.61 1.45
CA LEU A 181 14.64 7.01 2.55
C LEU A 181 14.87 8.51 2.62
N GLU A 182 14.85 9.20 1.49
CA GLU A 182 15.11 10.66 1.43
C GLU A 182 13.81 11.47 1.45
N HIS A 183 12.74 10.96 0.78
CA HIS A 183 11.48 11.69 0.60
C HIS A 183 10.41 11.30 1.61
N GLY A 184 10.65 10.24 2.40
CA GLY A 184 9.72 9.75 3.41
C GLY A 184 8.54 8.97 2.83
N ILE A 185 7.39 9.09 3.46
CA ILE A 185 6.15 8.37 3.17
C ILE A 185 5.26 9.21 2.27
N THR A 186 4.74 8.58 1.22
CA THR A 186 4.00 9.30 0.17
C THR A 186 2.76 8.52 -0.30
N THR A 187 1.78 9.25 -0.80
CA THR A 187 0.57 8.73 -1.47
C THR A 187 0.34 9.42 -2.81
N SER A 188 -0.63 8.96 -3.59
CA SER A 188 -0.85 9.46 -4.96
C SER A 188 -1.48 10.84 -5.06
N THR A 189 -2.18 11.34 -4.03
CA THR A 189 -2.85 12.65 -4.05
C THR A 189 -2.50 13.49 -2.82
N ILE A 190 -2.59 14.82 -2.96
CA ILE A 190 -2.35 15.75 -1.85
C ILE A 190 -3.48 15.67 -0.82
N GLU A 191 -4.70 15.48 -1.27
CA GLU A 191 -5.88 15.39 -0.42
C GLU A 191 -5.80 14.18 0.53
N GLU A 192 -5.41 13.02 0.01
CA GLU A 192 -5.19 11.83 0.85
C GLU A 192 -3.98 12.00 1.78
N ALA A 193 -2.92 12.67 1.34
CA ALA A 193 -1.78 12.98 2.20
C ALA A 193 -2.19 13.85 3.39
N LYS A 194 -2.94 14.93 3.15
CA LYS A 194 -3.44 15.83 4.20
C LYS A 194 -4.35 15.09 5.18
N LEU A 195 -5.28 14.31 4.68
CA LEU A 195 -6.18 13.51 5.52
C LEU A 195 -5.39 12.54 6.41
N THR A 196 -4.39 11.84 5.84
CA THR A 196 -3.55 10.92 6.62
C THR A 196 -2.72 11.65 7.68
N GLN A 197 -2.21 12.86 7.39
CA GLN A 197 -1.53 13.71 8.38
C GLN A 197 -2.46 14.07 9.57
N VAL A 198 -3.75 14.31 9.31
CA VAL A 198 -4.74 14.54 10.38
C VAL A 198 -4.96 13.25 11.18
N MET A 199 -5.12 12.10 10.51
CA MET A 199 -5.24 10.80 11.17
C MET A 199 -4.05 10.49 12.09
N MET A 200 -2.81 10.82 11.66
CA MET A 200 -1.59 10.64 12.46
C MET A 200 -1.65 11.44 13.77
N ARG A 201 -2.16 12.67 13.72
CA ARG A 201 -2.29 13.51 14.94
C ARG A 201 -3.35 13.01 15.92
N SER A 202 -4.32 12.22 15.44
CA SER A 202 -5.41 11.66 16.23
C SER A 202 -5.10 10.25 16.77
N ALA A 203 -3.88 9.75 16.58
CA ALA A 203 -3.48 8.42 17.02
C ALA A 203 -2.16 8.45 17.81
N SER A 204 -2.05 7.58 18.83
CA SER A 204 -0.85 7.47 19.66
C SER A 204 0.25 6.64 19.01
N LYS A 205 -0.09 5.71 18.12
CA LYS A 205 0.85 4.84 17.40
C LYS A 205 0.52 4.80 15.91
N VAL A 206 1.53 5.02 15.07
CA VAL A 206 1.40 5.14 13.62
C VAL A 206 1.98 3.90 12.94
N ILE A 207 1.14 3.13 12.24
CA ILE A 207 1.47 1.82 11.69
C ILE A 207 1.19 1.80 10.18
N ILE A 208 2.22 1.51 9.40
CA ILE A 208 2.11 1.32 7.95
C ILE A 208 1.92 -0.16 7.61
N LEU A 209 0.96 -0.44 6.72
CA LEU A 209 0.79 -1.74 6.08
C LEU A 209 1.13 -1.63 4.59
N ALA A 210 2.28 -2.15 4.19
CA ALA A 210 2.77 -1.98 2.83
C ALA A 210 3.54 -3.21 2.34
N ASP A 211 3.22 -3.69 1.14
CA ASP A 211 4.06 -4.71 0.51
C ASP A 211 5.39 -4.12 0.01
N SER A 212 6.38 -4.99 -0.16
CA SER A 212 7.75 -4.61 -0.53
C SER A 212 7.87 -3.81 -1.84
N SER A 213 6.86 -3.84 -2.72
CA SER A 213 6.88 -3.05 -3.94
C SER A 213 6.79 -1.54 -3.71
N LYS A 214 6.37 -1.11 -2.51
CA LYS A 214 6.23 0.30 -2.14
C LYS A 214 7.56 0.98 -1.80
N PHE A 215 8.57 0.20 -1.46
CA PHE A 215 9.90 0.73 -1.13
C PHE A 215 10.62 1.23 -2.38
N GLY A 216 11.19 2.45 -2.29
CA GLY A 216 11.82 3.17 -3.40
C GLY A 216 10.82 3.72 -4.43
N GLN A 217 9.52 3.77 -4.12
CA GLN A 217 8.50 4.47 -4.89
C GLN A 217 8.21 5.83 -4.24
N ARG A 218 7.66 6.75 -5.04
CA ARG A 218 7.28 8.09 -4.60
C ARG A 218 5.90 8.43 -5.15
N GLY A 219 4.97 8.75 -4.26
CA GLY A 219 3.69 9.35 -4.61
C GLY A 219 3.82 10.87 -4.77
N PHE A 220 2.79 11.51 -5.30
CA PHE A 220 2.74 12.95 -5.49
C PHE A 220 2.54 13.71 -4.16
N GLY A 221 1.75 13.16 -3.25
CA GLY A 221 1.47 13.75 -1.93
C GLY A 221 2.39 13.20 -0.85
N ARG A 222 3.20 14.05 -0.21
CA ARG A 222 4.02 13.66 0.95
C ARG A 222 3.16 13.63 2.21
N ILE A 223 3.23 12.51 2.94
CA ILE A 223 2.54 12.33 4.22
C ILE A 223 3.45 12.79 5.37
N CYS A 224 4.62 12.16 5.54
CA CYS A 224 5.50 12.38 6.69
C CYS A 224 6.92 11.91 6.38
N SER A 225 7.85 12.11 7.33
CA SER A 225 9.16 11.46 7.32
C SER A 225 9.07 10.02 7.84
N LEU A 226 10.13 9.22 7.65
CA LEU A 226 10.19 7.85 8.19
C LEU A 226 10.25 7.81 9.71
N GLU A 227 10.83 8.84 10.33
CA GLU A 227 11.00 8.92 11.79
C GLU A 227 9.67 9.09 12.55
N GLU A 228 8.61 9.52 11.83
CA GLU A 228 7.26 9.68 12.39
C GLU A 228 6.45 8.37 12.39
N ILE A 229 7.06 7.25 11.96
CA ILE A 229 6.42 5.95 11.85
C ILE A 229 6.93 5.02 12.96
N ASP A 230 6.01 4.47 13.76
CA ASP A 230 6.37 3.56 14.83
C ASP A 230 6.59 2.12 14.34
N VAL A 231 5.79 1.67 13.37
CA VAL A 231 5.84 0.30 12.85
C VAL A 231 5.55 0.26 11.36
N ILE A 232 6.31 -0.55 10.63
CA ILE A 232 6.01 -0.95 9.25
C ILE A 232 5.83 -2.46 9.21
N VAL A 233 4.63 -2.93 8.84
CA VAL A 233 4.36 -4.33 8.56
C VAL A 233 4.49 -4.56 7.06
N THR A 234 5.43 -5.43 6.67
CA THR A 234 5.74 -5.69 5.26
C THR A 234 6.02 -7.17 5.00
N ASP A 235 6.16 -7.57 3.75
CA ASP A 235 6.52 -8.93 3.38
C ASP A 235 8.05 -9.15 3.35
N SER A 236 8.47 -10.43 3.41
CA SER A 236 9.88 -10.84 3.52
C SER A 236 10.77 -10.47 2.32
N ARG A 237 10.21 -10.04 1.20
CA ARG A 237 10.97 -9.65 0.00
C ARG A 237 11.67 -8.31 0.11
N ILE A 238 11.45 -7.57 1.19
CA ILE A 238 12.16 -6.32 1.45
C ILE A 238 13.68 -6.57 1.59
N SER A 239 14.09 -7.68 2.21
CA SER A 239 15.49 -8.02 2.39
C SER A 239 16.23 -8.25 1.06
N GLU A 240 15.54 -8.80 0.05
CA GLU A 240 16.08 -8.97 -1.30
C GLU A 240 16.24 -7.63 -2.04
N GLN A 241 15.44 -6.62 -1.67
CA GLN A 241 15.47 -5.29 -2.30
C GLN A 241 16.50 -4.34 -1.64
N ALA A 242 16.77 -4.53 -0.36
CA ALA A 242 17.70 -3.69 0.41
C ALA A 242 19.16 -4.17 0.34
N GLY A 243 19.43 -5.34 -0.26
CA GLY A 243 20.79 -5.91 -0.35
C GLY A 243 21.41 -6.28 1.00
N GLY A 244 20.58 -6.39 2.06
CA GLY A 244 21.01 -6.78 3.40
C GLY A 244 20.76 -8.28 3.69
N PRO A 245 21.47 -8.89 4.66
CA PRO A 245 21.19 -10.24 5.10
C PRO A 245 19.76 -10.32 5.66
N ALA A 246 19.08 -11.45 5.39
CA ALA A 246 17.76 -11.71 5.95
C ALA A 246 17.80 -11.57 7.48
N PRO A 247 16.81 -10.93 8.12
CA PRO A 247 16.71 -10.95 9.56
C PRO A 247 16.58 -12.42 10.02
N GLY A 248 17.52 -12.84 10.85
CA GLY A 248 17.50 -14.17 11.47
C GLY A 248 16.18 -14.39 12.20
N GLY A 249 15.65 -15.60 12.05
CA GLY A 249 14.35 -16.06 12.53
C GLY A 249 14.14 -15.97 14.04
#